data_359f1a522ce54cbf51f92b9eed05f0dc
#
_entry.id   359f1a522ce54cbf51f92b9eed05f0dc
#
_cell.length_a   1.000
_cell.length_b   1.000
_cell.length_c   1.000
_cell.angle_alpha   90.00
_cell.angle_beta   90.00
_cell.angle_gamma   90.00
#
_symmetry.space_group_name_H-M   'P 1'
#
loop_
_entity.id
_entity.type
_entity.pdbx_description
1 polymer ?
#
loop_
_entity_poly.entity_id
_entity_poly.type
_entity_poly.pdbx_seq_one_letter_code
_entity_poly.pdbx_strand_id
1 'polypeptide(L)'
;MNSAYRTRIKVCGLTREADLEAAASAGIDALGFVLYRPSARYVSAARAGELARQLPPWITPVLLFVNADAELIEQALSEVPNATLQFHGDESAEQCTSWGRPFLRAARLPAGDAPTRAAPAFDLLKFTQEFHSAQAILLDAHVEGYGGGGKTFNWSQLPTNVNAHLVLSGGLTPANVTDGILQVRPRCKTLAVDVSSGVELSKGIKSADKIHQFVAAVRAADEQLASSP
;
A
#
# COMPACT_ATOMS: atom_id res chain seq x y z
N MET A 1 -18.17 15.37 10.44
CA MET A 1 -17.48 16.36 9.58
C MET A 1 -16.82 15.60 8.44
N ASN A 2 -17.42 15.64 7.25
CA ASN A 2 -16.81 15.10 6.04
C ASN A 2 -15.70 16.06 5.62
N SER A 3 -14.48 15.81 6.05
CA SER A 3 -13.36 16.62 5.55
C SER A 3 -13.06 16.15 4.13
N ALA A 4 -13.30 17.02 3.15
CA ALA A 4 -12.93 16.83 1.76
C ALA A 4 -11.40 16.82 1.65
N TYR A 5 -10.76 15.68 1.94
CA TYR A 5 -9.33 15.51 1.73
C TYR A 5 -9.06 14.65 0.50
N ARG A 6 -7.99 14.95 -0.18
CA ARG A 6 -7.54 14.20 -1.34
C ARG A 6 -7.04 12.81 -0.94
N THR A 7 -7.51 11.75 -1.59
CA THR A 7 -6.97 10.40 -1.44
C THR A 7 -5.50 10.36 -1.89
N ARG A 8 -4.61 9.90 -1.02
CA ARG A 8 -3.20 9.69 -1.36
C ARG A 8 -3.03 8.41 -2.16
N ILE A 9 -2.08 8.42 -3.10
CA ILE A 9 -1.85 7.31 -4.03
C ILE A 9 -0.43 6.83 -3.91
N LYS A 10 -0.28 5.51 -3.67
CA LYS A 10 1.01 4.82 -3.74
C LYS A 10 0.99 3.85 -4.92
N VAL A 11 2.07 3.79 -5.67
CA VAL A 11 2.36 2.75 -6.66
C VAL A 11 3.51 1.89 -6.14
N CYS A 12 3.29 0.59 -6.02
CA CYS A 12 4.23 -0.33 -5.37
C CYS A 12 4.89 -1.29 -6.36
N GLY A 13 6.16 -1.66 -6.08
CA GLY A 13 6.92 -2.63 -6.86
C GLY A 13 7.47 -2.08 -8.15
N LEU A 14 8.12 -0.92 -8.08
CA LEU A 14 8.83 -0.33 -9.21
C LEU A 14 10.25 -0.90 -9.30
N THR A 15 10.68 -1.19 -10.51
CA THR A 15 11.99 -1.80 -10.80
C THR A 15 12.78 -1.03 -11.85
N ARG A 16 12.13 -0.09 -12.58
CA ARG A 16 12.68 0.60 -13.74
C ARG A 16 12.43 2.11 -13.67
N GLU A 17 13.33 2.88 -14.25
CA GLU A 17 13.26 4.34 -14.34
C GLU A 17 12.00 4.82 -15.09
N ALA A 18 11.67 4.19 -16.22
CA ALA A 18 10.51 4.56 -17.02
C ALA A 18 9.19 4.40 -16.24
N ASP A 19 9.10 3.39 -15.36
CA ASP A 19 7.92 3.18 -14.51
C ASP A 19 7.84 4.23 -13.41
N LEU A 20 9.00 4.65 -12.88
CA LEU A 20 9.12 5.72 -11.89
C LEU A 20 8.70 7.07 -12.49
N GLU A 21 9.20 7.39 -13.68
CA GLU A 21 8.85 8.63 -14.40
C GLU A 21 7.34 8.68 -14.71
N ALA A 22 6.77 7.59 -15.22
CA ALA A 22 5.35 7.48 -15.50
C ALA A 22 4.49 7.68 -14.22
N ALA A 23 4.90 7.09 -13.11
CA ALA A 23 4.18 7.23 -11.85
C ALA A 23 4.31 8.66 -11.28
N ALA A 24 5.51 9.24 -11.32
CA ALA A 24 5.73 10.60 -10.86
C ALA A 24 4.94 11.63 -11.69
N SER A 25 4.95 11.51 -13.03
CA SER A 25 4.19 12.39 -13.92
C SER A 25 2.67 12.28 -13.74
N ALA A 26 2.17 11.13 -13.33
CA ALA A 26 0.76 10.93 -13.02
C ALA A 26 0.32 11.62 -11.71
N GLY A 27 1.23 12.15 -10.90
CA GLY A 27 0.92 12.88 -9.67
C GLY A 27 0.59 11.99 -8.47
N ILE A 28 1.35 10.90 -8.30
CA ILE A 28 1.25 10.02 -7.14
C ILE A 28 1.98 10.60 -5.93
N ASP A 29 1.73 10.10 -4.73
CA ASP A 29 2.27 10.59 -3.47
C ASP A 29 3.41 9.73 -2.92
N ALA A 30 3.46 8.44 -3.27
CA ALA A 30 4.48 7.53 -2.78
C ALA A 30 4.81 6.42 -3.79
N LEU A 31 6.06 5.96 -3.75
CA LEU A 31 6.57 4.87 -4.58
C LEU A 31 7.15 3.75 -3.71
N GLY A 32 6.75 2.50 -3.98
CA GLY A 32 7.21 1.34 -3.23
C GLY A 32 8.28 0.54 -3.96
N PHE A 33 9.38 0.23 -3.24
CA PHE A 33 10.44 -0.68 -3.64
C PHE A 33 10.34 -1.96 -2.81
N VAL A 34 10.33 -3.12 -3.45
CA VAL A 34 10.12 -4.41 -2.78
C VAL A 34 11.47 -5.09 -2.54
N LEU A 35 11.86 -5.21 -1.26
CA LEU A 35 13.11 -5.84 -0.84
C LEU A 35 12.87 -7.31 -0.39
N TYR A 36 11.93 -7.99 -1.01
CA TYR A 36 11.60 -9.39 -0.75
C TYR A 36 11.98 -10.24 -1.96
N ARG A 37 13.08 -11.03 -1.86
CA ARG A 37 13.70 -11.78 -2.96
C ARG A 37 12.74 -12.70 -3.74
N PRO A 38 11.75 -13.38 -3.12
CA PRO A 38 10.81 -14.21 -3.86
C PRO A 38 9.84 -13.42 -4.75
N SER A 39 9.74 -12.11 -4.58
CA SER A 39 8.86 -11.26 -5.39
C SER A 39 9.42 -11.06 -6.81
N ALA A 40 8.57 -11.15 -7.82
CA ALA A 40 8.92 -10.75 -9.19
C ALA A 40 9.21 -9.23 -9.32
N ARG A 41 8.93 -8.45 -8.27
CA ARG A 41 9.17 -7.00 -8.19
C ARG A 41 10.35 -6.67 -7.28
N TYR A 42 11.16 -7.67 -6.96
CA TYR A 42 12.32 -7.50 -6.11
C TYR A 42 13.33 -6.53 -6.70
N VAL A 43 13.84 -5.64 -5.86
CA VAL A 43 15.03 -4.84 -6.13
C VAL A 43 16.00 -4.96 -4.95
N SER A 44 17.30 -4.88 -5.20
CA SER A 44 18.30 -4.79 -4.12
C SER A 44 18.24 -3.43 -3.42
N ALA A 45 18.81 -3.31 -2.23
CA ALA A 45 18.93 -2.05 -1.51
C ALA A 45 19.63 -0.97 -2.36
N ALA A 46 20.76 -1.30 -3.00
CA ALA A 46 21.47 -0.40 -3.91
C ALA A 46 20.59 0.07 -5.07
N ARG A 47 19.83 -0.86 -5.70
CA ARG A 47 18.93 -0.51 -6.80
C ARG A 47 17.77 0.38 -6.33
N ALA A 48 17.22 0.12 -5.16
CA ALA A 48 16.21 1.00 -4.56
C ALA A 48 16.78 2.41 -4.33
N GLY A 49 18.03 2.53 -3.88
CA GLY A 49 18.74 3.80 -3.74
C GLY A 49 18.93 4.53 -5.06
N GLU A 50 19.36 3.84 -6.12
CA GLU A 50 19.49 4.42 -7.47
C GLU A 50 18.18 5.02 -7.97
N LEU A 51 17.08 4.27 -7.82
CA LEU A 51 15.76 4.72 -8.25
C LEU A 51 15.23 5.85 -7.35
N ALA A 52 15.39 5.75 -6.03
CA ALA A 52 14.92 6.75 -5.09
C ALA A 52 15.59 8.13 -5.28
N ARG A 53 16.86 8.16 -5.69
CA ARG A 53 17.57 9.43 -5.98
C ARG A 53 17.00 10.19 -7.19
N GLN A 54 16.22 9.54 -8.04
CA GLN A 54 15.56 10.17 -9.20
C GLN A 54 14.16 10.70 -8.88
N LEU A 55 13.66 10.47 -7.66
CA LEU A 55 12.33 10.92 -7.28
C LEU A 55 12.27 12.45 -7.20
N PRO A 56 11.24 13.07 -7.79
CA PRO A 56 10.95 14.48 -7.53
C PRO A 56 10.68 14.73 -6.03
N PRO A 57 10.90 15.97 -5.55
CA PRO A 57 10.48 16.35 -4.20
C PRO A 57 9.00 16.02 -3.95
N TRP A 58 8.67 15.69 -2.70
CA TRP A 58 7.31 15.40 -2.22
C TRP A 58 6.73 14.05 -2.67
N ILE A 59 7.50 13.18 -3.33
CA ILE A 59 7.17 11.77 -3.51
C ILE A 59 7.93 10.95 -2.46
N THR A 60 7.19 10.24 -1.63
CA THR A 60 7.77 9.45 -0.53
C THR A 60 8.27 8.10 -1.03
N PRO A 61 9.55 7.76 -0.91
CA PRO A 61 10.03 6.40 -1.12
C PRO A 61 9.55 5.50 0.03
N VAL A 62 9.06 4.30 -0.30
CA VAL A 62 8.60 3.29 0.65
C VAL A 62 9.37 2.01 0.42
N LEU A 63 10.07 1.51 1.45
CA LEU A 63 10.81 0.25 1.42
C LEU A 63 9.94 -0.86 2.02
N LEU A 64 9.56 -1.85 1.20
CA LEU A 64 8.72 -2.96 1.60
C LEU A 64 9.57 -4.18 1.98
N PHE A 65 9.34 -4.68 3.18
CA PHE A 65 9.98 -5.85 3.75
C PHE A 65 8.97 -6.94 4.10
N VAL A 66 9.42 -8.19 4.07
CA VAL A 66 8.69 -9.37 4.50
C VAL A 66 9.64 -10.21 5.33
N ASN A 67 9.49 -10.19 6.65
CA ASN A 67 10.31 -10.93 7.61
C ASN A 67 11.82 -10.75 7.36
N ALA A 68 12.22 -9.52 7.01
CA ALA A 68 13.61 -9.20 6.71
C ALA A 68 14.47 -9.21 7.99
N ASP A 69 15.73 -9.61 7.85
CA ASP A 69 16.73 -9.44 8.90
C ASP A 69 17.11 -7.95 9.07
N ALA A 70 17.74 -7.65 10.20
CA ALA A 70 18.16 -6.30 10.51
C ALA A 70 19.19 -5.76 9.51
N GLU A 71 20.11 -6.60 9.05
CA GLU A 71 21.16 -6.23 8.10
C GLU A 71 20.59 -5.70 6.79
N LEU A 72 19.58 -6.37 6.23
CA LEU A 72 18.91 -5.91 5.01
C LEU A 72 18.21 -4.57 5.23
N ILE A 73 17.54 -4.38 6.37
CA ILE A 73 16.83 -3.13 6.65
C ILE A 73 17.82 -1.98 6.84
N GLU A 74 18.91 -2.19 7.58
CA GLU A 74 19.99 -1.21 7.77
C GLU A 74 20.64 -0.82 6.45
N GLN A 75 20.98 -1.81 5.61
CA GLN A 75 21.53 -1.56 4.29
C GLN A 75 20.57 -0.74 3.43
N ALA A 76 19.28 -1.09 3.41
CA ALA A 76 18.28 -0.37 2.63
C ALA A 76 18.08 1.07 3.12
N LEU A 77 18.12 1.30 4.44
CA LEU A 77 18.03 2.63 5.04
C LEU A 77 19.28 3.47 4.78
N SER A 78 20.46 2.86 4.65
CA SER A 78 21.66 3.58 4.25
C SER A 78 21.59 4.10 2.82
N GLU A 79 20.94 3.34 1.92
CA GLU A 79 20.72 3.72 0.52
C GLU A 79 19.57 4.72 0.33
N VAL A 80 18.50 4.61 1.15
CA VAL A 80 17.30 5.45 1.08
C VAL A 80 16.96 6.00 2.48
N PRO A 81 17.73 6.97 3.01
CA PRO A 81 17.62 7.42 4.40
C PRO A 81 16.32 8.15 4.74
N ASN A 82 15.56 8.62 3.76
CA ASN A 82 14.29 9.30 3.93
C ASN A 82 13.07 8.40 3.67
N ALA A 83 13.26 7.08 3.58
CA ALA A 83 12.17 6.16 3.29
C ALA A 83 11.22 5.96 4.48
N THR A 84 9.95 5.76 4.17
CA THR A 84 8.98 5.12 5.04
C THR A 84 9.13 3.61 4.93
N LEU A 85 9.09 2.89 6.06
CA LEU A 85 9.14 1.42 6.06
C LEU A 85 7.75 0.85 5.85
N GLN A 86 7.65 -0.29 5.16
CA GLN A 86 6.42 -1.06 5.04
C GLN A 86 6.71 -2.52 5.43
N PHE A 87 6.10 -2.97 6.52
CA PHE A 87 6.21 -4.34 6.99
C PHE A 87 5.01 -5.15 6.51
N HIS A 88 5.29 -6.16 5.70
CA HIS A 88 4.25 -6.94 4.99
C HIS A 88 4.26 -8.44 5.34
N GLY A 89 5.15 -8.86 6.24
CA GLY A 89 5.30 -10.22 6.75
C GLY A 89 4.55 -10.46 8.05
N ASP A 90 5.21 -11.13 8.98
CA ASP A 90 4.69 -11.48 10.32
C ASP A 90 5.43 -10.71 11.44
N GLU A 91 6.02 -9.55 11.08
CA GLU A 91 6.78 -8.72 12.00
C GLU A 91 5.89 -8.27 13.17
N SER A 92 6.40 -8.35 14.41
CA SER A 92 5.70 -7.88 15.61
C SER A 92 5.69 -6.34 15.69
N ALA A 93 4.82 -5.78 16.53
CA ALA A 93 4.76 -4.34 16.77
C ALA A 93 6.10 -3.80 17.33
N GLU A 94 6.77 -4.58 18.18
CA GLU A 94 8.08 -4.25 18.73
C GLU A 94 9.15 -4.20 17.63
N GLN A 95 9.20 -5.21 16.75
CA GLN A 95 10.11 -5.22 15.61
C GLN A 95 9.87 -4.04 14.67
N CYS A 96 8.62 -3.67 14.40
CA CYS A 96 8.31 -2.53 13.55
C CYS A 96 8.74 -1.19 14.17
N THR A 97 8.57 -1.02 15.48
CA THR A 97 8.88 0.22 16.19
C THR A 97 10.36 0.40 16.51
N SER A 98 11.13 -0.69 16.62
CA SER A 98 12.55 -0.65 16.97
C SER A 98 13.42 0.19 16.03
N TRP A 99 12.96 0.43 14.82
CA TRP A 99 13.66 1.24 13.83
C TRP A 99 13.56 2.75 14.06
N GLY A 100 12.69 3.22 14.97
CA GLY A 100 12.48 4.64 15.25
C GLY A 100 12.08 5.46 14.04
N ARG A 101 11.39 4.85 13.08
CA ARG A 101 11.00 5.45 11.80
C ARG A 101 9.51 5.31 11.53
N PRO A 102 8.94 6.21 10.71
CA PRO A 102 7.59 6.05 10.20
C PRO A 102 7.42 4.72 9.45
N PHE A 103 6.33 3.99 9.74
CA PHE A 103 6.09 2.73 9.06
C PHE A 103 4.61 2.49 8.75
N LEU A 104 4.38 1.69 7.71
CA LEU A 104 3.09 1.10 7.37
C LEU A 104 3.11 -0.37 7.79
N ARG A 105 2.00 -0.86 8.35
CA ARG A 105 1.83 -2.28 8.70
C ARG A 105 0.76 -2.91 7.84
N ALA A 106 1.10 -3.96 7.10
CA ALA A 106 0.12 -4.69 6.29
C ALA A 106 -0.71 -5.63 7.16
N ALA A 107 -2.03 -5.51 7.01
CA ALA A 107 -3.04 -6.43 7.54
C ALA A 107 -3.53 -7.30 6.38
N ARG A 108 -3.34 -8.62 6.48
CA ARG A 108 -3.74 -9.57 5.44
C ARG A 108 -5.15 -10.09 5.74
N LEU A 109 -6.13 -9.57 5.01
CA LEU A 109 -7.54 -9.95 5.16
C LEU A 109 -7.88 -11.17 4.29
N PRO A 110 -8.73 -12.09 4.77
CA PRO A 110 -9.19 -13.21 3.96
C PRO A 110 -9.76 -12.75 2.63
N ALA A 111 -9.33 -13.37 1.52
CA ALA A 111 -9.87 -13.07 0.19
C ALA A 111 -11.26 -13.70 0.03
N GLY A 112 -12.20 -12.97 -0.63
CA GLY A 112 -13.55 -13.46 -0.94
C GLY A 112 -14.59 -13.22 0.17
N ASP A 113 -15.82 -13.74 -0.07
CA ASP A 113 -17.01 -13.43 0.74
C ASP A 113 -17.27 -14.38 1.92
N ALA A 114 -16.53 -15.48 2.02
CA ALA A 114 -16.83 -16.49 3.02
C ALA A 114 -15.87 -16.45 4.21
N PRO A 115 -16.36 -16.28 5.46
CA PRO A 115 -15.61 -16.74 6.61
C PRO A 115 -15.49 -18.26 6.48
N THR A 116 -14.29 -18.76 6.19
CA THR A 116 -14.02 -20.19 6.30
C THR A 116 -14.26 -20.57 7.75
N ARG A 117 -15.17 -21.50 7.99
CA ARG A 117 -15.61 -21.97 9.32
C ARG A 117 -14.45 -22.51 10.20
N ALA A 118 -13.23 -22.54 9.66
CA ALA A 118 -12.04 -23.15 10.25
C ALA A 118 -10.98 -22.16 10.76
N ALA A 119 -11.06 -20.85 10.43
CA ALA A 119 -10.11 -19.86 10.94
C ALA A 119 -10.86 -18.74 11.69
N PRO A 120 -10.34 -18.24 12.83
CA PRO A 120 -10.93 -17.08 13.50
C PRO A 120 -10.96 -15.90 12.52
N ALA A 121 -12.10 -15.18 12.48
CA ALA A 121 -12.24 -13.99 11.65
C ALA A 121 -11.13 -12.99 12.02
N PHE A 122 -10.49 -12.41 11.02
CA PHE A 122 -9.46 -11.40 11.25
C PHE A 122 -10.09 -10.16 11.94
N ASP A 123 -9.59 -9.84 13.13
CA ASP A 123 -10.05 -8.70 13.92
C ASP A 123 -9.20 -7.44 13.60
N LEU A 124 -9.70 -6.63 12.67
CA LEU A 124 -9.03 -5.39 12.28
C LEU A 124 -8.91 -4.38 13.43
N LEU A 125 -9.91 -4.30 14.33
CA LEU A 125 -9.86 -3.35 15.45
C LEU A 125 -8.76 -3.73 16.44
N LYS A 126 -8.64 -5.01 16.77
CA LYS A 126 -7.55 -5.51 17.62
C LYS A 126 -6.20 -5.28 16.93
N PHE A 127 -6.08 -5.56 15.64
CA PHE A 127 -4.86 -5.34 14.88
C PHE A 127 -4.44 -3.85 14.87
N THR A 128 -5.37 -2.93 14.68
CA THR A 128 -5.06 -1.49 14.73
C THR A 128 -4.64 -1.00 16.12
N GLN A 129 -5.13 -1.65 17.18
CA GLN A 129 -4.68 -1.38 18.55
C GLN A 129 -3.27 -1.89 18.80
N GLU A 130 -2.95 -3.09 18.35
CA GLU A 130 -1.63 -3.69 18.46
C GLU A 130 -0.57 -2.85 17.74
N PHE A 131 -0.87 -2.41 16.51
CA PHE A 131 0.03 -1.60 15.69
C PHE A 131 -0.31 -0.10 15.74
N HIS A 132 -0.74 0.42 16.89
CA HIS A 132 -1.15 1.83 17.04
C HIS A 132 -0.04 2.85 16.70
N SER A 133 1.23 2.44 16.76
CA SER A 133 2.39 3.27 16.39
C SER A 133 2.60 3.35 14.88
N ALA A 134 1.92 2.52 14.07
CA ALA A 134 2.01 2.61 12.62
C ALA A 134 1.38 3.91 12.12
N GLN A 135 1.99 4.55 11.13
CA GLN A 135 1.40 5.72 10.47
C GLN A 135 0.06 5.37 9.79
N ALA A 136 -0.03 4.18 9.21
CA ALA A 136 -1.27 3.65 8.66
C ALA A 136 -1.23 2.11 8.62
N ILE A 137 -2.42 1.51 8.60
CA ILE A 137 -2.61 0.09 8.36
C ILE A 137 -2.95 -0.11 6.89
N LEU A 138 -2.14 -0.91 6.19
CA LEU A 138 -2.36 -1.28 4.81
C LEU A 138 -3.23 -2.55 4.77
N LEU A 139 -4.39 -2.46 4.14
CA LEU A 139 -5.33 -3.57 4.00
C LEU A 139 -5.01 -4.31 2.69
N ASP A 140 -4.50 -5.53 2.78
CA ASP A 140 -4.21 -6.36 1.61
C ASP A 140 -5.03 -7.65 1.62
N ALA A 141 -5.46 -8.14 0.44
CA ALA A 141 -6.13 -9.42 0.35
C ALA A 141 -5.13 -10.57 0.59
N HIS A 142 -5.47 -11.45 1.53
CA HIS A 142 -4.65 -12.63 1.81
C HIS A 142 -4.64 -13.57 0.60
N VAL A 143 -3.46 -13.79 0.03
CA VAL A 143 -3.19 -14.81 -0.99
C VAL A 143 -2.01 -15.65 -0.52
N GLU A 144 -1.89 -16.90 -0.98
CA GLU A 144 -0.70 -17.70 -0.72
C GLU A 144 0.55 -16.97 -1.21
N GLY A 145 1.54 -16.82 -0.36
CA GLY A 145 2.66 -15.91 -0.52
C GLY A 145 2.33 -14.49 -0.02
N TYR A 146 3.24 -13.56 -0.18
CA TYR A 146 3.09 -12.20 0.35
C TYR A 146 2.79 -11.22 -0.80
N GLY A 147 1.49 -10.92 -1.00
CA GLY A 147 1.01 -9.87 -1.90
C GLY A 147 1.02 -10.18 -3.40
N GLY A 148 0.40 -9.33 -4.18
CA GLY A 148 0.43 -9.33 -5.64
C GLY A 148 -0.45 -10.34 -6.37
N GLY A 149 -1.36 -11.03 -5.67
CA GLY A 149 -2.27 -12.04 -6.25
C GLY A 149 -3.44 -11.48 -7.05
N GLY A 150 -3.63 -10.17 -7.10
CA GLY A 150 -4.69 -9.51 -7.89
C GLY A 150 -6.12 -9.78 -7.42
N LYS A 151 -6.31 -10.37 -6.23
CA LYS A 151 -7.63 -10.61 -5.63
C LYS A 151 -8.00 -9.49 -4.67
N THR A 152 -9.28 -9.15 -4.61
CA THR A 152 -9.85 -8.24 -3.61
C THR A 152 -10.44 -9.04 -2.45
N PHE A 153 -10.55 -8.41 -1.28
CA PHE A 153 -11.41 -8.86 -0.19
C PHE A 153 -12.73 -8.07 -0.20
N ASN A 154 -13.72 -8.54 0.55
CA ASN A 154 -15.02 -7.85 0.61
C ASN A 154 -14.91 -6.60 1.52
N TRP A 155 -14.85 -5.42 0.92
CA TRP A 155 -14.71 -4.13 1.62
C TRP A 155 -15.91 -3.83 2.54
N SER A 156 -17.10 -4.35 2.24
CA SER A 156 -18.30 -4.13 3.07
C SER A 156 -18.21 -4.77 4.46
N GLN A 157 -17.34 -5.76 4.63
CA GLN A 157 -17.10 -6.46 5.90
C GLN A 157 -16.17 -5.69 6.86
N LEU A 158 -15.53 -4.60 6.40
CA LEU A 158 -14.73 -3.77 7.29
C LEU A 158 -15.61 -3.11 8.36
N PRO A 159 -15.11 -3.00 9.61
CA PRO A 159 -15.82 -2.25 10.67
C PRO A 159 -16.12 -0.82 10.23
N THR A 160 -17.22 -0.25 10.70
CA THR A 160 -17.71 1.09 10.32
C THR A 160 -16.97 2.24 11.00
N ASN A 161 -16.13 1.96 11.99
CA ASN A 161 -15.50 2.95 12.86
C ASN A 161 -14.04 2.62 13.17
N VAL A 162 -13.25 2.33 12.14
CA VAL A 162 -11.81 2.09 12.30
C VAL A 162 -11.10 3.41 12.62
N ASN A 163 -10.70 3.56 13.88
CA ASN A 163 -10.02 4.78 14.36
C ASN A 163 -8.52 4.79 13.96
N ALA A 164 -8.21 4.53 12.70
CA ALA A 164 -6.86 4.50 12.13
C ALA A 164 -6.81 5.15 10.75
N HIS A 165 -5.61 5.50 10.31
CA HIS A 165 -5.34 5.80 8.91
C HIS A 165 -5.23 4.49 8.15
N LEU A 166 -5.96 4.35 7.05
CA LEU A 166 -5.95 3.14 6.23
C LEU A 166 -5.33 3.38 4.86
N VAL A 167 -4.65 2.35 4.36
CA VAL A 167 -4.21 2.25 2.96
C VAL A 167 -4.92 1.07 2.34
N LEU A 168 -5.86 1.29 1.43
CA LEU A 168 -6.55 0.22 0.72
C LEU A 168 -5.64 -0.34 -0.36
N SER A 169 -5.41 -1.64 -0.33
CA SER A 169 -4.60 -2.40 -1.28
C SER A 169 -5.29 -3.73 -1.63
N GLY A 170 -4.58 -4.63 -2.31
CA GLY A 170 -5.09 -5.95 -2.68
C GLY A 170 -6.06 -5.92 -3.86
N GLY A 171 -5.57 -6.30 -5.05
CA GLY A 171 -6.39 -6.42 -6.25
C GLY A 171 -6.99 -5.13 -6.80
N LEU A 172 -6.52 -3.96 -6.37
CA LEU A 172 -6.96 -2.69 -6.93
C LEU A 172 -6.54 -2.53 -8.39
N THR A 173 -7.46 -1.97 -9.17
CA THR A 173 -7.30 -1.66 -10.59
C THR A 173 -7.98 -0.31 -10.90
N PRO A 174 -7.75 0.31 -12.06
CA PRO A 174 -8.52 1.49 -12.49
C PRO A 174 -10.05 1.27 -12.48
N ALA A 175 -10.49 0.02 -12.68
CA ALA A 175 -11.93 -0.29 -12.80
C ALA A 175 -12.65 -0.41 -11.45
N ASN A 176 -11.93 -0.68 -10.34
CA ASN A 176 -12.58 -0.94 -9.05
C ASN A 176 -12.16 0.01 -7.92
N VAL A 177 -11.14 0.84 -8.11
CA VAL A 177 -10.60 1.70 -7.04
C VAL A 177 -11.61 2.74 -6.58
N THR A 178 -12.44 3.28 -7.48
CA THR A 178 -13.52 4.22 -7.14
C THR A 178 -14.49 3.60 -6.12
N ASP A 179 -14.99 2.41 -6.40
CA ASP A 179 -15.90 1.69 -5.48
C ASP A 179 -15.23 1.39 -4.14
N GLY A 180 -13.95 0.97 -4.17
CA GLY A 180 -13.17 0.75 -2.95
C GLY A 180 -13.05 2.00 -2.08
N ILE A 181 -12.77 3.16 -2.68
CA ILE A 181 -12.68 4.43 -1.96
C ILE A 181 -14.03 4.81 -1.36
N LEU A 182 -15.12 4.75 -2.15
CA LEU A 182 -16.46 5.12 -1.70
C LEU A 182 -16.92 4.25 -0.52
N GLN A 183 -16.59 2.96 -0.51
CA GLN A 183 -16.96 2.04 0.55
C GLN A 183 -16.09 2.17 1.82
N VAL A 184 -14.78 2.42 1.67
CA VAL A 184 -13.83 2.35 2.80
C VAL A 184 -13.62 3.70 3.46
N ARG A 185 -13.61 4.81 2.73
CA ARG A 185 -13.37 6.15 3.29
C ARG A 185 -14.26 6.51 4.49
N PRO A 186 -15.59 6.25 4.49
CA PRO A 186 -16.44 6.58 5.63
C PRO A 186 -16.11 5.80 6.91
N ARG A 187 -15.24 4.79 6.84
CA ARG A 187 -14.97 3.84 7.93
C ARG A 187 -13.67 4.13 8.69
N CYS A 188 -12.87 5.12 8.25
CA CYS A 188 -11.52 5.36 8.77
C CYS A 188 -11.23 6.87 8.96
N LYS A 189 -10.12 7.20 9.64
CA LYS A 189 -9.67 8.59 9.81
C LYS A 189 -9.31 9.24 8.49
N THR A 190 -8.46 8.60 7.71
CA THR A 190 -8.08 8.99 6.35
C THR A 190 -7.84 7.74 5.52
N LEU A 191 -8.01 7.86 4.21
CA LEU A 191 -7.78 6.78 3.27
C LEU A 191 -6.69 7.17 2.26
N ALA A 192 -5.76 6.26 2.05
CA ALA A 192 -4.89 6.20 0.89
C ALA A 192 -5.17 4.92 0.10
N VAL A 193 -4.68 4.83 -1.12
CA VAL A 193 -4.74 3.62 -1.96
C VAL A 193 -3.35 3.21 -2.40
N ASP A 194 -3.11 1.90 -2.47
CA ASP A 194 -1.87 1.29 -2.94
C ASP A 194 -2.13 0.30 -4.06
N VAL A 195 -1.48 0.47 -5.19
CA VAL A 195 -1.64 -0.40 -6.36
C VAL A 195 -0.30 -0.96 -6.82
N SER A 196 -0.32 -2.23 -7.19
CA SER A 196 0.86 -2.89 -7.77
C SER A 196 0.51 -3.58 -9.09
N SER A 197 -0.04 -4.80 -9.04
CA SER A 197 -0.33 -5.61 -10.24
C SER A 197 -1.42 -5.01 -11.13
N GLY A 198 -2.38 -4.27 -10.58
CA GLY A 198 -3.49 -3.69 -11.33
C GLY A 198 -3.10 -2.62 -12.36
N VAL A 199 -1.88 -2.11 -12.27
CA VAL A 199 -1.30 -1.16 -13.24
C VAL A 199 -0.09 -1.72 -13.98
N GLU A 200 0.04 -3.04 -14.07
CA GLU A 200 1.12 -3.71 -14.80
C GLU A 200 0.70 -4.16 -16.21
N LEU A 201 1.69 -4.18 -17.11
CA LEU A 201 1.61 -4.89 -18.39
C LEU A 201 1.94 -6.38 -18.21
N SER A 202 2.99 -6.64 -17.45
CA SER A 202 3.43 -7.96 -17.01
C SER A 202 4.06 -7.83 -15.61
N LYS A 203 4.28 -8.96 -14.92
CA LYS A 203 4.82 -8.94 -13.55
C LYS A 203 6.11 -8.10 -13.45
N GLY A 204 6.08 -7.05 -12.64
CA GLY A 204 7.22 -6.15 -12.41
C GLY A 204 7.39 -5.05 -13.47
N ILE A 205 6.54 -4.98 -14.49
CA ILE A 205 6.58 -3.95 -15.55
C ILE A 205 5.28 -3.16 -15.52
N LYS A 206 5.36 -1.87 -15.18
CA LYS A 206 4.17 -1.00 -15.09
C LYS A 206 3.73 -0.51 -16.47
N SER A 207 2.47 -0.12 -16.57
CA SER A 207 1.86 0.56 -17.71
C SER A 207 1.61 2.02 -17.35
N ALA A 208 2.20 2.95 -18.07
CA ALA A 208 1.94 4.38 -17.89
C ALA A 208 0.44 4.68 -18.04
N ASP A 209 -0.21 4.15 -19.08
CA ASP A 209 -1.64 4.36 -19.31
C ASP A 209 -2.50 3.87 -18.14
N LYS A 210 -2.22 2.67 -17.61
CA LYS A 210 -2.97 2.14 -16.45
C LYS A 210 -2.71 2.93 -15.18
N ILE A 211 -1.50 3.47 -14.99
CA ILE A 211 -1.20 4.36 -13.85
C ILE A 211 -2.03 5.64 -13.97
N HIS A 212 -2.05 6.29 -15.14
CA HIS A 212 -2.88 7.49 -15.37
C HIS A 212 -4.37 7.21 -15.19
N GLN A 213 -4.87 6.09 -15.72
CA GLN A 213 -6.27 5.67 -15.53
C GLN A 213 -6.59 5.43 -14.05
N PHE A 214 -5.67 4.82 -13.30
CA PHE A 214 -5.85 4.60 -11.86
C PHE A 214 -5.93 5.92 -11.09
N VAL A 215 -5.01 6.84 -11.37
CA VAL A 215 -5.01 8.18 -10.75
C VAL A 215 -6.29 8.93 -11.09
N ALA A 216 -6.74 8.91 -12.34
CA ALA A 216 -7.99 9.55 -12.77
C ALA A 216 -9.21 8.96 -12.02
N ALA A 217 -9.29 7.64 -11.87
CA ALA A 217 -10.36 6.97 -11.13
C ALA A 217 -10.38 7.35 -9.64
N VAL A 218 -9.19 7.50 -9.02
CA VAL A 218 -9.07 7.97 -7.63
C VAL A 218 -9.57 9.42 -7.50
N ARG A 219 -9.22 10.30 -8.44
CA ARG A 219 -9.66 11.71 -8.42
C ARG A 219 -11.17 11.81 -8.62
N ALA A 220 -11.75 11.01 -9.51
CA ALA A 220 -13.19 10.94 -9.70
C ALA A 220 -13.94 10.51 -8.42
N ALA A 221 -13.38 9.56 -7.65
CA ALA A 221 -13.93 9.18 -6.34
C ALA A 221 -13.88 10.35 -5.33
N ASP A 222 -12.77 11.11 -5.30
CA ASP A 222 -12.63 12.28 -4.44
C ASP A 222 -13.68 13.36 -4.77
N GLU A 223 -13.94 13.60 -6.06
CA GLU A 223 -14.96 14.55 -6.53
C GLU A 223 -16.39 14.12 -6.17
N GLN A 224 -16.70 12.82 -6.32
CA GLN A 224 -18.00 12.27 -5.90
C GLN A 224 -18.24 12.47 -4.40
N LEU A 225 -17.23 12.22 -3.57
CA LEU A 225 -17.33 12.38 -2.12
C LEU A 225 -17.43 13.86 -1.70
N ALA A 226 -16.79 14.77 -2.43
CA ALA A 226 -16.89 16.21 -2.18
C ALA A 226 -18.26 16.78 -2.56
N SER A 227 -18.94 16.17 -3.55
CA SER A 227 -20.24 16.58 -4.04
C SER A 227 -21.42 15.98 -3.29
N SER A 228 -21.16 15.00 -2.42
CA SER A 228 -22.19 14.36 -1.59
C SER A 228 -22.57 15.28 -0.42
N PRO A 229 -23.86 15.56 -0.21
CA PRO A 229 -24.38 16.50 0.81
C PRO A 229 -24.08 16.07 2.25
#